data_e74aa6619b00dcf4154d7e4b2e720dfc
#
_entry.id   e74aa6619b00dcf4154d7e4b2e720dfc
#
_cell.length_a   1.000
_cell.length_b   1.000
_cell.length_c   1.000
_cell.angle_alpha   90.00
_cell.angle_beta   90.00
_cell.angle_gamma   90.00
#
_symmetry.space_group_name_H-M   'P 1'
#
loop_
_entity.id
_entity.type
_entity.pdbx_description
1 polymer ?
#
loop_
_entity_poly.entity_id
_entity_poly.type
_entity_poly.pdbx_seq_one_letter_code
_entity_poly.pdbx_strand_id
1 'polypeptide(L)' 'MEIVGDTFIKVKKTYEYYFDGTTAATWSVDAQYPVILTPDSEDPRKVSVKWNSSYCGQFDLHYGEYSKTIVVESLF' A
#
# COMPACT_ATOMS: atom_id res chain seq x y z
N MET A 1 0.69 10.76 -13.28
CA MET A 1 0.62 10.77 -11.81
C MET A 1 0.01 9.46 -11.33
N GLU A 2 0.75 8.74 -10.52
CA GLU A 2 0.33 7.41 -10.10
C GLU A 2 0.99 7.02 -8.79
N ILE A 3 0.46 5.96 -8.16
CA ILE A 3 1.08 5.35 -6.99
C ILE A 3 2.18 4.43 -7.47
N VAL A 4 3.40 4.61 -6.97
CA VAL A 4 4.59 3.87 -7.39
C VAL A 4 5.02 2.91 -6.29
N GLY A 5 5.34 1.67 -6.67
CA GLY A 5 5.78 0.64 -5.77
C GLY A 5 5.50 -0.74 -6.34
N ASP A 6 5.86 -1.79 -5.60
CA ASP A 6 5.73 -3.16 -6.06
C ASP A 6 4.27 -3.57 -6.21
N THR A 7 3.92 -4.19 -7.34
CA THR A 7 2.60 -4.74 -7.57
C THR A 7 2.44 -6.09 -6.85
N PHE A 8 3.51 -6.87 -6.79
CA PHE A 8 3.51 -8.19 -6.14
C PHE A 8 4.35 -8.12 -4.89
N ILE A 9 3.74 -8.41 -3.75
CA ILE A 9 4.41 -8.37 -2.45
C ILE A 9 4.24 -9.69 -1.72
N LYS A 10 5.05 -9.89 -0.68
CA LYS A 10 4.99 -11.10 0.14
C LYS A 10 4.31 -10.80 1.47
N VAL A 11 3.68 -11.83 2.04
CA VAL A 11 3.01 -11.69 3.34
C VAL A 11 4.02 -11.33 4.44
N LYS A 12 3.57 -10.59 5.45
CA LYS A 12 4.33 -10.24 6.66
C LYS A 12 5.56 -9.38 6.44
N LYS A 13 5.79 -8.87 5.24
CA LYS A 13 6.91 -7.96 4.94
C LYS A 13 6.39 -6.56 4.70
N THR A 14 7.23 -5.57 4.99
CA THR A 14 6.89 -4.15 4.81
C THR A 14 7.45 -3.64 3.50
N TYR A 15 6.62 -2.90 2.77
CA TYR A 15 6.98 -2.30 1.47
C TYR A 15 6.65 -0.82 1.50
N GLU A 16 7.42 -0.04 0.74
CA GLU A 16 7.18 1.39 0.65
C GLU A 16 6.56 1.75 -0.67
N TYR A 17 5.58 2.66 -0.62
CA TYR A 17 4.90 3.21 -1.78
C TYR A 17 4.95 4.73 -1.73
N TYR A 18 4.88 5.36 -2.88
CA TYR A 18 4.79 6.81 -2.92
C TYR A 18 3.96 7.25 -4.11
N PHE A 19 3.44 8.46 -4.02
CA PHE A 19 2.71 9.10 -5.10
C PHE A 19 3.67 10.03 -5.84
N ASP A 20 3.79 9.87 -7.16
CA ASP A 20 4.76 10.61 -7.96
C ASP A 20 4.28 12.00 -8.37
N GLY A 21 3.05 12.37 -8.02
CA GLY A 21 2.53 13.71 -8.26
C GLY A 21 2.78 14.63 -7.09
N THR A 22 2.17 15.83 -7.15
CA THR A 22 2.33 16.85 -6.11
C THR A 22 1.11 17.00 -5.22
N THR A 23 0.02 16.31 -5.53
CA THR A 23 -1.23 16.40 -4.77
C THR A 23 -1.06 15.75 -3.39
N ALA A 24 -1.51 16.45 -2.34
CA ALA A 24 -1.55 15.90 -1.00
C ALA A 24 -2.90 15.22 -0.79
N ALA A 25 -2.88 14.00 -0.25
CA ALA A 25 -4.09 13.23 0.02
C ALA A 25 -3.82 12.24 1.16
N THR A 26 -4.79 11.38 1.45
CA THR A 26 -4.68 10.40 2.53
C THR A 26 -4.60 9.00 1.94
N TRP A 27 -3.67 8.20 2.46
CA TRP A 27 -3.54 6.79 2.11
C TRP A 27 -4.62 5.98 2.82
N SER A 28 -5.22 5.04 2.13
CA SER A 28 -6.25 4.17 2.72
C SER A 28 -6.35 2.84 1.98
N VAL A 29 -6.93 1.86 2.67
CA VAL A 29 -7.34 0.58 2.09
C VAL A 29 -8.70 0.24 2.69
N ASP A 30 -9.42 -0.68 2.05
CA ASP A 30 -10.70 -1.13 2.58
C ASP A 30 -10.48 -1.83 3.92
N ALA A 31 -11.37 -1.57 4.88
CA ALA A 31 -11.23 -2.04 6.26
C ALA A 31 -11.23 -3.57 6.39
N GLN A 32 -11.73 -4.28 5.39
CA GLN A 32 -11.81 -5.74 5.42
C GLN A 32 -10.46 -6.43 5.24
N TYR A 33 -9.43 -5.69 4.82
CA TYR A 33 -8.11 -6.26 4.57
C TYR A 33 -7.19 -6.11 5.77
N PRO A 34 -6.35 -7.12 6.07
CA PRO A 34 -5.40 -7.05 7.18
C PRO A 34 -4.15 -6.28 6.79
N VAL A 35 -4.30 -5.01 6.47
CA VAL A 35 -3.23 -4.15 5.98
C VAL A 35 -2.92 -3.08 7.01
N ILE A 36 -1.62 -2.90 7.31
CA ILE A 36 -1.14 -1.84 8.19
C ILE A 36 -0.52 -0.77 7.31
N LEU A 37 -1.05 0.45 7.41
CA LEU A 37 -0.51 1.61 6.71
C LEU A 37 0.21 2.51 7.70
N THR A 38 1.45 2.88 7.39
CA THR A 38 2.22 3.82 8.21
C THR A 38 2.69 4.95 7.32
N PRO A 39 1.93 6.06 7.26
CA PRO A 39 2.34 7.21 6.46
C PRO A 39 3.65 7.80 6.98
N ASP A 40 4.47 8.32 6.07
CA ASP A 40 5.70 9.00 6.43
C ASP A 40 5.36 10.30 7.15
N SER A 41 6.04 10.57 8.27
CA SER A 41 5.80 11.76 9.06
C SER A 41 6.27 13.05 8.38
N GLU A 42 7.19 12.95 7.42
CA GLU A 42 7.76 14.11 6.75
C GLU A 42 7.19 14.36 5.37
N ASP A 43 6.75 13.30 4.69
CA ASP A 43 6.22 13.42 3.33
C ASP A 43 4.91 12.63 3.22
N PRO A 44 3.76 13.34 3.12
CA PRO A 44 2.46 12.67 3.05
C PRO A 44 2.25 11.83 1.80
N ARG A 45 3.15 11.96 0.80
CA ARG A 45 3.06 11.17 -0.42
C ARG A 45 3.72 9.81 -0.29
N LYS A 46 4.29 9.48 0.87
CA LYS A 46 4.94 8.19 1.13
C LYS A 46 4.18 7.42 2.19
N VAL A 47 4.17 6.10 2.05
CA VAL A 47 3.53 5.21 3.02
C VAL A 47 4.24 3.88 3.05
N SER A 48 4.34 3.29 4.25
CA SER A 48 4.80 1.92 4.43
C SER A 48 3.57 1.02 4.54
N VAL A 49 3.59 -0.09 3.82
CA VAL A 49 2.45 -1.00 3.72
C VAL A 49 2.91 -2.41 4.13
N LYS A 50 2.14 -3.04 5.02
CA LYS A 50 2.42 -4.41 5.45
C LYS A 50 1.13 -5.22 5.43
N TRP A 51 1.15 -6.36 4.74
CA TRP A 51 0.05 -7.31 4.77
C TRP A 51 0.23 -8.21 5.99
N ASN A 52 -0.60 -7.97 7.01
CA ASN A 52 -0.44 -8.60 8.32
C ASN A 52 -1.25 -9.89 8.47
N SER A 53 -1.11 -10.79 7.51
CA SER A 53 -1.77 -12.08 7.51
C SER A 53 -0.85 -13.10 6.85
N SER A 54 -1.00 -14.38 7.20
CA SER A 54 -0.24 -15.45 6.54
C SER A 54 -0.94 -15.95 5.27
N TYR A 55 -2.15 -15.47 5.00
CA TYR A 55 -2.90 -15.85 3.80
C TYR A 55 -2.58 -14.88 2.67
N CYS A 56 -2.46 -15.39 1.45
CA CYS A 56 -2.30 -14.55 0.28
C CYS A 56 -3.64 -13.90 -0.10
N GLY A 57 -3.57 -12.89 -0.96
CA GLY A 57 -4.76 -12.17 -1.38
C GLY A 57 -4.39 -11.00 -2.27
N GLN A 58 -5.28 -10.03 -2.35
CA GLN A 58 -5.00 -8.78 -3.06
C GLN A 58 -5.85 -7.67 -2.46
N PHE A 59 -5.42 -6.44 -2.68
CA PHE A 59 -6.14 -5.27 -2.20
C PHE A 59 -5.79 -4.07 -3.07
N ASP A 60 -6.62 -3.04 -2.98
CA ASP A 60 -6.37 -1.77 -3.66
C ASP A 60 -5.86 -0.75 -2.64
N LEU A 61 -4.70 -0.19 -2.91
CA LEU A 61 -4.14 0.90 -2.14
C LEU A 61 -4.64 2.21 -2.74
N HIS A 62 -5.23 3.05 -1.91
CA HIS A 62 -5.81 4.33 -2.35
C HIS A 62 -4.99 5.51 -1.84
N TYR A 63 -4.86 6.52 -2.68
CA TYR A 63 -4.31 7.82 -2.32
C TYR A 63 -5.21 8.88 -2.93
N GLY A 64 -6.12 9.43 -2.13
CA GLY A 64 -7.17 10.29 -2.65
C GLY A 64 -8.03 9.54 -3.67
N GLU A 65 -8.09 10.05 -4.90
CA GLU A 65 -8.84 9.40 -5.98
C GLU A 65 -8.01 8.43 -6.81
N TYR A 66 -6.72 8.28 -6.49
CA TYR A 66 -5.83 7.34 -7.18
C TYR A 66 -5.82 6.00 -6.47
N SER A 67 -5.63 4.93 -7.23
CA SER A 67 -5.56 3.59 -6.65
C SER A 67 -4.57 2.71 -7.40
N LYS A 68 -4.08 1.69 -6.70
CA LYS A 68 -3.18 0.70 -7.26
C LYS A 68 -3.54 -0.66 -6.68
N THR A 69 -3.76 -1.64 -7.56
CA THR A 69 -4.03 -3.00 -7.12
C THR A 69 -2.72 -3.69 -6.77
N ILE A 70 -2.66 -4.26 -5.57
CA ILE A 70 -1.49 -4.94 -5.05
C ILE A 70 -1.84 -6.40 -4.79
N VAL A 71 -1.04 -7.30 -5.34
CA VAL A 71 -1.23 -8.75 -5.19
C VAL A 71 -0.28 -9.27 -4.12
N VAL A 72 -0.83 -9.98 -3.14
CA VAL A 72 -0.05 -10.51 -2.03
C VAL A 72 0.19 -11.99 -2.24
N GLU A 73 1.45 -12.38 -2.28
CA GLU A 73 1.87 -13.75 -2.53
C GLU A 73 2.36 -14.41 -1.25
N SER A 74 2.22 -15.74 -1.20
CA SER A 74 2.78 -16.53 -0.10
C SER A 74 4.30 -16.40 -0.08
N LEU A 75 4.89 -16.63 1.10
CA LEU A 75 6.35 -16.68 1.23
C LEU A 75 6.98 -17.88 0.54
N PHE A 76 6.18 -18.88 0.19
CA PHE A 76 6.65 -20.11 -0.42
C PHE A 76 6.33 -20.18 -1.90
#